data_b276f3e56cb87e6565c6ab9b97e7b12e
#
_entry.id   b276f3e56cb87e6565c6ab9b97e7b12e
#
_cell.length_a   1.000
_cell.length_b   1.000
_cell.length_c   1.000
_cell.angle_alpha   90.00
_cell.angle_beta   90.00
_cell.angle_gamma   90.00
#
_symmetry.space_group_name_H-M   'P 1'
#
loop_
_entity.id
_entity.type
_entity.pdbx_description
1 polymer ?
#
loop_
_entity_poly.entity_id
_entity_poly.type
_entity_poly.pdbx_seq_one_letter_code
_entity_poly.pdbx_strand_id
1 'polypeptide(L)'
;MARSVDHQICFRLADAVPAAPLPGPLRLGDAQAEALSELLQVFSCGEESASLAFARLGNSPVEETARRALARIAGEELIHERLLRGLRGALPAPVPDRELRRALPRFYHGIAQADVGLHLASIAALDSAVCLILAALLEPDRTLAQEPVASAVFRRIHRDEAGHVRLSRRIAAELGQREVIGAVAENARLGLVSVLARRGAAFDSLGVDAERLFVRIGRVPNGLFQ
;
A
#
# COMPACT_ATOMS: atom_id res chain seq x y z
N MET A 1 10.37 1.54 33.38
CA MET A 1 9.16 1.61 32.57
C MET A 1 9.41 2.49 31.36
N ALA A 2 9.82 1.94 30.25
CA ALA A 2 9.98 2.67 29.00
C ALA A 2 8.58 2.98 28.46
N ARG A 3 8.26 4.26 28.30
CA ARG A 3 7.03 4.70 27.64
C ARG A 3 7.10 4.18 26.19
N SER A 4 6.14 3.33 25.82
CA SER A 4 5.89 2.95 24.44
C SER A 4 5.82 4.23 23.60
N VAL A 5 6.80 4.43 22.72
CA VAL A 5 6.75 5.51 21.74
C VAL A 5 5.58 5.20 20.83
N ASP A 6 4.59 6.07 20.88
CA ASP A 6 3.33 5.98 20.14
C ASP A 6 3.63 5.87 18.63
N HIS A 7 3.63 4.64 18.10
CA HIS A 7 3.92 4.33 16.70
C HIS A 7 2.69 4.53 15.79
N GLN A 8 1.84 5.47 16.16
CA GLN A 8 0.64 5.84 15.41
C GLN A 8 1.05 6.51 14.08
N ILE A 9 1.06 5.74 12.98
CA ILE A 9 1.52 6.25 11.69
C ILE A 9 0.38 6.93 10.93
N CYS A 10 -0.83 6.38 10.85
CA CYS A 10 -1.91 6.96 10.05
C CYS A 10 -3.28 6.97 10.70
N PHE A 11 -3.88 5.84 10.92
CA PHE A 11 -5.22 5.68 11.48
C PHE A 11 -5.14 4.75 12.69
N ARG A 12 -6.14 4.78 13.59
CA ARG A 12 -6.08 4.05 14.86
C ARG A 12 -6.50 2.56 14.79
N LEU A 13 -6.65 1.98 13.60
CA LEU A 13 -6.97 0.55 13.48
C LEU A 13 -5.86 -0.35 14.02
N ALA A 14 -4.63 0.12 13.95
CA ALA A 14 -3.45 -0.59 14.42
C ALA A 14 -3.52 -1.04 15.87
N ASP A 15 -4.15 -0.26 16.75
CA ASP A 15 -4.21 -0.55 18.19
C ASP A 15 -5.16 -1.70 18.53
N ALA A 16 -6.13 -1.98 17.67
CA ALA A 16 -7.17 -2.99 17.89
C ALA A 16 -6.81 -4.41 17.44
N VAL A 17 -5.77 -4.56 16.60
CA VAL A 17 -5.45 -5.84 15.96
C VAL A 17 -3.96 -6.20 16.17
N PRO A 18 -3.65 -7.37 16.76
CA PRO A 18 -2.27 -7.76 17.05
C PRO A 18 -1.48 -8.01 15.74
N ALA A 19 -0.17 -7.73 15.78
CA ALA A 19 0.76 -8.08 14.70
C ALA A 19 0.73 -9.60 14.43
N ALA A 20 0.92 -9.98 13.16
CA ALA A 20 1.08 -11.38 12.83
C ALA A 20 2.47 -11.87 13.29
N PRO A 21 2.58 -13.08 13.86
CA PRO A 21 3.89 -13.66 14.16
C PRO A 21 4.65 -13.93 12.87
N LEU A 22 5.96 -13.67 12.87
CA LEU A 22 6.83 -14.01 11.76
C LEU A 22 7.26 -15.49 11.85
N PRO A 23 7.45 -16.16 10.71
CA PRO A 23 7.89 -17.56 10.68
C PRO A 23 9.37 -17.76 11.06
N GLY A 24 10.13 -16.68 11.25
CA GLY A 24 11.54 -16.71 11.61
C GLY A 24 12.15 -15.31 11.71
N PRO A 25 13.43 -15.21 12.05
CA PRO A 25 14.14 -13.93 12.13
C PRO A 25 14.41 -13.35 10.73
N LEU A 26 14.41 -12.03 10.62
CA LEU A 26 14.87 -11.33 9.43
C LEU A 26 16.39 -11.36 9.34
N ARG A 27 16.92 -11.59 8.13
CA ARG A 27 18.34 -11.66 7.82
C ARG A 27 18.73 -10.54 6.86
N LEU A 28 18.67 -9.31 7.34
CA LEU A 28 19.03 -8.11 6.61
C LEU A 28 20.27 -7.46 7.26
N GLY A 29 21.11 -6.84 6.46
CA GLY A 29 22.14 -5.95 6.98
C GLY A 29 21.50 -4.67 7.56
N ASP A 30 22.23 -3.95 8.41
CA ASP A 30 21.71 -2.78 9.14
C ASP A 30 21.08 -1.75 8.21
N ALA A 31 21.76 -1.37 7.13
CA ALA A 31 21.27 -0.39 6.17
C ALA A 31 19.97 -0.84 5.46
N GLN A 32 19.86 -2.13 5.12
CA GLN A 32 18.65 -2.68 4.50
C GLN A 32 17.50 -2.80 5.51
N ALA A 33 17.81 -3.12 6.77
CA ALA A 33 16.81 -3.18 7.84
C ALA A 33 16.22 -1.80 8.14
N GLU A 34 17.07 -0.77 8.20
CA GLU A 34 16.65 0.62 8.35
C GLU A 34 15.80 1.08 7.15
N ALA A 35 16.28 0.83 5.93
CA ALA A 35 15.56 1.18 4.71
C ALA A 35 14.17 0.51 4.63
N LEU A 36 14.10 -0.78 4.93
CA LEU A 36 12.81 -1.49 4.98
C LEU A 36 11.90 -0.91 6.05
N SER A 37 12.42 -0.61 7.23
CA SER A 37 11.66 0.02 8.33
C SER A 37 11.05 1.36 7.92
N GLU A 38 11.77 2.17 7.15
CA GLU A 38 11.26 3.43 6.59
C GLU A 38 10.13 3.22 5.58
N LEU A 39 10.28 2.26 4.65
CA LEU A 39 9.24 1.97 3.65
C LEU A 39 7.98 1.39 4.29
N LEU A 40 8.12 0.56 5.31
CA LEU A 40 6.98 -0.04 6.00
C LEU A 40 6.07 0.99 6.67
N GLN A 41 6.53 2.21 6.96
CA GLN A 41 5.66 3.30 7.42
C GLN A 41 4.64 3.69 6.35
N VAL A 42 5.09 3.76 5.08
CA VAL A 42 4.21 4.12 3.96
C VAL A 42 3.27 2.97 3.64
N PHE A 43 3.79 1.75 3.57
CA PHE A 43 3.00 0.57 3.21
C PHE A 43 1.91 0.29 4.27
N SER A 44 2.26 0.25 5.56
CA SER A 44 1.27 0.05 6.63
C SER A 44 0.16 1.11 6.60
N CYS A 45 0.50 2.36 6.30
CA CYS A 45 -0.51 3.41 6.16
C CYS A 45 -1.42 3.16 4.94
N GLY A 46 -0.88 2.62 3.86
CA GLY A 46 -1.62 2.21 2.67
C GLY A 46 -2.66 1.15 2.99
N GLU A 47 -2.22 0.04 3.58
CA GLU A 47 -3.09 -1.08 3.93
C GLU A 47 -4.22 -0.68 4.90
N GLU A 48 -3.88 0.13 5.91
CA GLU A 48 -4.87 0.65 6.86
C GLU A 48 -5.90 1.54 6.16
N SER A 49 -5.45 2.42 5.25
CA SER A 49 -6.31 3.28 4.45
C SER A 49 -7.20 2.48 3.50
N ALA A 50 -6.63 1.48 2.82
CA ALA A 50 -7.36 0.60 1.90
C ALA A 50 -8.44 -0.20 2.64
N SER A 51 -8.11 -0.79 3.80
CA SER A 51 -9.09 -1.51 4.62
C SER A 51 -10.30 -0.63 4.98
N LEU A 52 -10.06 0.61 5.42
CA LEU A 52 -11.11 1.58 5.74
C LEU A 52 -11.93 1.97 4.50
N ALA A 53 -11.25 2.22 3.37
CA ALA A 53 -11.90 2.61 2.12
C ALA A 53 -12.81 1.50 1.58
N PHE A 54 -12.32 0.26 1.52
CA PHE A 54 -13.10 -0.89 1.07
C PHE A 54 -14.28 -1.20 2.00
N ALA A 55 -14.10 -1.09 3.34
CA ALA A 55 -15.18 -1.24 4.30
C ALA A 55 -16.28 -0.18 4.11
N ARG A 56 -15.89 1.09 3.87
CA ARG A 56 -16.82 2.18 3.57
C ARG A 56 -17.56 1.96 2.26
N LEU A 57 -16.83 1.59 1.20
CA LEU A 57 -17.40 1.33 -0.13
C LEU A 57 -18.36 0.14 -0.12
N GLY A 58 -18.08 -0.91 0.68
CA GLY A 58 -19.00 -2.02 0.89
C GLY A 58 -20.32 -1.63 1.56
N ASN A 59 -20.36 -0.49 2.26
CA ASN A 59 -21.59 0.07 2.84
C ASN A 59 -22.32 1.07 1.91
N SER A 60 -21.77 1.33 0.72
CA SER A 60 -22.40 2.18 -0.30
C SER A 60 -23.49 1.41 -1.06
N PRO A 61 -24.35 2.09 -1.83
CA PRO A 61 -25.39 1.44 -2.64
C PRO A 61 -24.77 0.76 -3.87
N VAL A 62 -24.14 -0.38 -3.65
CA VAL A 62 -23.60 -1.26 -4.68
C VAL A 62 -24.34 -2.60 -4.68
N GLU A 63 -24.22 -3.36 -5.78
CA GLU A 63 -24.79 -4.70 -5.88
C GLU A 63 -24.24 -5.62 -4.80
N GLU A 64 -25.05 -6.57 -4.33
CA GLU A 64 -24.72 -7.47 -3.21
C GLU A 64 -23.44 -8.28 -3.43
N THR A 65 -23.20 -8.74 -4.67
CA THR A 65 -21.95 -9.42 -5.05
C THR A 65 -20.73 -8.52 -4.91
N ALA A 66 -20.84 -7.27 -5.35
CA ALA A 66 -19.78 -6.27 -5.18
C ALA A 66 -19.55 -5.96 -3.69
N ARG A 67 -20.64 -5.80 -2.90
CA ARG A 67 -20.57 -5.57 -1.47
C ARG A 67 -19.77 -6.66 -0.73
N ARG A 68 -20.10 -7.92 -0.99
CA ARG A 68 -19.38 -9.07 -0.38
C ARG A 68 -17.91 -9.10 -0.78
N ALA A 69 -17.63 -8.79 -2.04
CA ALA A 69 -16.27 -8.75 -2.54
C ALA A 69 -15.45 -7.61 -1.91
N LEU A 70 -16.02 -6.41 -1.80
CA LEU A 70 -15.37 -5.27 -1.12
C LEU A 70 -15.13 -5.54 0.37
N ALA A 71 -16.10 -6.15 1.07
CA ALA A 71 -15.93 -6.54 2.47
C ALA A 71 -14.82 -7.59 2.66
N ARG A 72 -14.68 -8.53 1.72
CA ARG A 72 -13.58 -9.50 1.72
C ARG A 72 -12.23 -8.81 1.54
N ILE A 73 -12.10 -7.90 0.58
CA ILE A 73 -10.87 -7.14 0.37
C ILE A 73 -10.51 -6.33 1.63
N ALA A 74 -11.47 -5.64 2.25
CA ALA A 74 -11.23 -4.91 3.50
C ALA A 74 -10.61 -5.80 4.59
N GLY A 75 -11.03 -7.06 4.67
CA GLY A 75 -10.43 -8.07 5.57
C GLY A 75 -9.03 -8.50 5.14
N GLU A 76 -8.77 -8.64 3.83
CA GLU A 76 -7.46 -8.98 3.29
C GLU A 76 -6.44 -7.87 3.57
N GLU A 77 -6.81 -6.59 3.39
CA GLU A 77 -5.98 -5.42 3.72
C GLU A 77 -5.61 -5.38 5.22
N LEU A 78 -6.55 -5.73 6.09
CA LEU A 78 -6.27 -5.83 7.51
C LEU A 78 -5.27 -6.96 7.84
N ILE A 79 -5.29 -8.05 7.07
CA ILE A 79 -4.30 -9.12 7.18
C ILE A 79 -2.93 -8.62 6.70
N HIS A 80 -2.87 -7.87 5.60
CA HIS A 80 -1.64 -7.25 5.08
C HIS A 80 -1.02 -6.33 6.14
N GLU A 81 -1.80 -5.43 6.74
CA GLU A 81 -1.31 -4.55 7.82
C GLU A 81 -0.73 -5.35 8.99
N ARG A 82 -1.39 -6.45 9.40
CA ARG A 82 -0.88 -7.32 10.48
C ARG A 82 0.46 -7.96 10.12
N LEU A 83 0.65 -8.37 8.87
CA LEU A 83 1.90 -8.94 8.36
C LEU A 83 3.02 -7.88 8.32
N LEU A 84 2.73 -6.68 7.79
CA LEU A 84 3.68 -5.56 7.75
C LEU A 84 4.06 -5.12 9.17
N ARG A 85 3.13 -5.12 10.10
CA ARG A 85 3.40 -4.83 11.52
C ARG A 85 4.27 -5.89 12.16
N GLY A 86 4.11 -7.17 11.79
CA GLY A 86 5.02 -8.24 12.19
C GLY A 86 6.45 -7.95 11.75
N LEU A 87 6.65 -7.58 10.48
CA LEU A 87 7.96 -7.17 9.96
C LEU A 87 8.53 -5.96 10.72
N ARG A 88 7.72 -4.92 10.93
CA ARG A 88 8.13 -3.72 11.68
C ARG A 88 8.60 -4.03 13.11
N GLY A 89 7.94 -4.97 13.78
CA GLY A 89 8.32 -5.40 15.13
C GLY A 89 9.68 -6.09 15.23
N ALA A 90 10.20 -6.60 14.09
CA ALA A 90 11.51 -7.25 13.98
C ALA A 90 12.61 -6.35 13.41
N LEU A 91 12.31 -5.10 13.10
CA LEU A 91 13.21 -4.12 12.49
C LEU A 91 13.56 -2.99 13.46
N PRO A 92 14.65 -2.23 13.22
CA PRO A 92 14.94 -1.01 13.94
C PRO A 92 13.77 -0.03 13.87
N ALA A 93 13.56 0.75 14.91
CA ALA A 93 12.57 1.82 14.86
C ALA A 93 12.98 2.86 13.78
N PRO A 94 12.07 3.22 12.87
CA PRO A 94 12.40 4.20 11.83
C PRO A 94 12.60 5.58 12.44
N VAL A 95 13.43 6.41 11.80
CA VAL A 95 13.59 7.81 12.19
C VAL A 95 12.25 8.53 12.11
N PRO A 96 11.82 9.24 13.17
CA PRO A 96 10.54 9.94 13.16
C PRO A 96 10.50 11.05 12.10
N ASP A 97 9.62 10.90 11.12
CA ASP A 97 9.37 11.92 10.08
C ASP A 97 7.99 12.56 10.30
N ARG A 98 8.00 13.77 10.89
CA ARG A 98 6.75 14.50 11.18
C ARG A 98 6.01 14.95 9.92
N GLU A 99 6.74 15.21 8.83
CA GLU A 99 6.14 15.63 7.57
C GLU A 99 5.47 14.46 6.86
N LEU A 100 6.14 13.30 6.80
CA LEU A 100 5.54 12.07 6.27
C LEU A 100 4.26 11.70 7.04
N ARG A 101 4.31 11.76 8.37
CA ARG A 101 3.13 11.49 9.23
C ARG A 101 1.95 12.43 8.99
N ARG A 102 2.21 13.64 8.48
CA ARG A 102 1.16 14.58 8.07
C ARG A 102 0.74 14.39 6.61
N ALA A 103 1.68 14.04 5.75
CA ALA A 103 1.45 13.89 4.31
C ALA A 103 0.60 12.65 3.99
N LEU A 104 0.89 11.51 4.62
CA LEU A 104 0.19 10.24 4.36
C LEU A 104 -1.33 10.33 4.58
N PRO A 105 -1.86 10.72 5.75
CA PRO A 105 -3.30 10.84 5.93
C PRO A 105 -3.94 11.86 5.01
N ARG A 106 -3.26 12.99 4.74
CA ARG A 106 -3.76 14.00 3.80
C ARG A 106 -3.87 13.45 2.38
N PHE A 107 -2.88 12.69 1.95
CA PHE A 107 -2.90 12.04 0.64
C PHE A 107 -4.09 11.08 0.53
N TYR A 108 -4.26 10.13 1.46
CA TYR A 108 -5.34 9.16 1.41
C TYR A 108 -6.73 9.80 1.57
N HIS A 109 -6.87 10.84 2.37
CA HIS A 109 -8.12 11.62 2.40
C HIS A 109 -8.36 12.40 1.10
N GLY A 110 -7.30 12.94 0.49
CA GLY A 110 -7.40 13.74 -0.73
C GLY A 110 -7.80 12.96 -1.98
N ILE A 111 -7.50 11.66 -2.03
CA ILE A 111 -7.89 10.80 -3.16
C ILE A 111 -9.29 10.20 -2.99
N ALA A 112 -9.90 10.31 -1.82
CA ALA A 112 -11.25 9.81 -1.59
C ALA A 112 -12.26 10.59 -2.44
N GLN A 113 -13.13 9.87 -3.15
CA GLN A 113 -14.17 10.45 -4.00
C GLN A 113 -15.55 10.20 -3.38
N ALA A 114 -16.51 11.09 -3.65
CA ALA A 114 -17.91 10.88 -3.27
C ALA A 114 -18.57 9.82 -4.17
N ASP A 115 -18.21 9.78 -5.44
CA ASP A 115 -18.63 8.75 -6.40
C ASP A 115 -17.88 7.44 -6.15
N VAL A 116 -18.62 6.34 -6.04
CA VAL A 116 -18.06 5.00 -5.75
C VAL A 116 -17.16 4.50 -6.87
N GLY A 117 -17.56 4.70 -8.12
CA GLY A 117 -16.78 4.27 -9.28
C GLY A 117 -15.46 5.03 -9.39
N LEU A 118 -15.47 6.35 -9.19
CA LEU A 118 -14.27 7.18 -9.19
C LEU A 118 -13.35 6.87 -8.01
N HIS A 119 -13.91 6.57 -6.83
CA HIS A 119 -13.09 6.15 -5.68
C HIS A 119 -12.40 4.81 -5.95
N LEU A 120 -13.13 3.83 -6.51
CA LEU A 120 -12.55 2.55 -6.91
C LEU A 120 -11.52 2.69 -8.03
N ALA A 121 -11.68 3.67 -8.93
CA ALA A 121 -10.66 3.98 -9.93
C ALA A 121 -9.35 4.49 -9.29
N SER A 122 -9.45 5.38 -8.28
CA SER A 122 -8.29 5.82 -7.49
C SER A 122 -7.59 4.63 -6.83
N ILE A 123 -8.37 3.76 -6.17
CA ILE A 123 -7.85 2.56 -5.48
C ILE A 123 -7.18 1.61 -6.49
N ALA A 124 -7.83 1.27 -7.60
CA ALA A 124 -7.25 0.39 -8.62
C ALA A 124 -5.92 0.94 -9.18
N ALA A 125 -5.82 2.27 -9.34
CA ALA A 125 -4.59 2.91 -9.74
C ALA A 125 -3.49 2.79 -8.69
N LEU A 126 -3.82 2.95 -7.40
CA LEU A 126 -2.87 2.80 -6.29
C LEU A 126 -2.42 1.35 -6.12
N ASP A 127 -3.34 0.39 -6.07
CA ASP A 127 -3.01 -1.04 -5.92
C ASP A 127 -2.15 -1.51 -7.09
N SER A 128 -2.41 -1.02 -8.32
CA SER A 128 -1.54 -1.30 -9.46
C SER A 128 -0.14 -0.67 -9.32
N ALA A 129 0.00 0.45 -8.61
CA ALA A 129 1.31 1.01 -8.27
C ALA A 129 2.00 0.21 -7.18
N VAL A 130 1.27 -0.27 -6.17
CA VAL A 130 1.78 -1.19 -5.14
C VAL A 130 2.29 -2.47 -5.79
N CYS A 131 1.55 -3.05 -6.74
CA CYS A 131 2.04 -4.19 -7.52
C CYS A 131 3.38 -3.90 -8.22
N LEU A 132 3.57 -2.72 -8.81
CA LEU A 132 4.84 -2.33 -9.44
C LEU A 132 5.97 -2.19 -8.41
N ILE A 133 5.70 -1.61 -7.25
CA ILE A 133 6.66 -1.46 -6.15
C ILE A 133 7.09 -2.84 -5.66
N LEU A 134 6.14 -3.70 -5.32
CA LEU A 134 6.41 -5.03 -4.81
C LEU A 134 7.15 -5.89 -5.85
N ALA A 135 6.78 -5.81 -7.13
CA ALA A 135 7.50 -6.48 -8.20
C ALA A 135 8.97 -6.04 -8.28
N ALA A 136 9.25 -4.72 -8.16
CA ALA A 136 10.61 -4.20 -8.19
C ALA A 136 11.44 -4.64 -6.97
N LEU A 137 10.84 -4.65 -5.78
CA LEU A 137 11.48 -5.13 -4.55
C LEU A 137 11.74 -6.64 -4.54
N LEU A 138 10.96 -7.40 -5.32
CA LEU A 138 11.01 -8.86 -5.40
C LEU A 138 11.71 -9.39 -6.65
N GLU A 139 12.37 -8.54 -7.45
CA GLU A 139 13.27 -8.99 -8.52
C GLU A 139 14.34 -9.95 -7.95
N PRO A 140 14.69 -11.04 -8.63
CA PRO A 140 15.48 -12.14 -8.06
C PRO A 140 16.85 -11.73 -7.47
N ASP A 141 17.46 -10.67 -7.99
CA ASP A 141 18.75 -10.12 -7.57
C ASP A 141 18.65 -9.12 -6.40
N ARG A 142 17.45 -8.82 -5.94
CA ARG A 142 17.20 -7.83 -4.87
C ARG A 142 17.32 -8.45 -3.48
N THR A 143 17.74 -7.61 -2.53
CA THR A 143 17.89 -7.99 -1.12
C THR A 143 16.63 -8.63 -0.53
N LEU A 144 15.46 -8.01 -0.78
CA LEU A 144 14.19 -8.50 -0.22
C LEU A 144 13.71 -9.79 -0.88
N ALA A 145 14.05 -10.03 -2.15
CA ALA A 145 13.71 -11.29 -2.83
C ALA A 145 14.49 -12.48 -2.24
N GLN A 146 15.69 -12.22 -1.73
CA GLN A 146 16.59 -13.22 -1.14
C GLN A 146 16.35 -13.40 0.37
N GLU A 147 15.68 -12.47 1.04
CA GLU A 147 15.31 -12.58 2.45
C GLU A 147 14.00 -13.39 2.59
N PRO A 148 14.03 -14.63 3.16
CA PRO A 148 12.89 -15.55 3.02
C PRO A 148 11.62 -15.07 3.73
N VAL A 149 11.74 -14.39 4.87
CA VAL A 149 10.58 -13.95 5.67
C VAL A 149 9.89 -12.76 5.01
N ALA A 150 10.66 -11.71 4.66
CA ALA A 150 10.10 -10.52 3.99
C ALA A 150 9.55 -10.86 2.60
N SER A 151 10.29 -11.68 1.81
CA SER A 151 9.82 -12.09 0.48
C SER A 151 8.51 -12.88 0.54
N ALA A 152 8.32 -13.74 1.52
CA ALA A 152 7.07 -14.48 1.69
C ALA A 152 5.90 -13.54 1.98
N VAL A 153 6.08 -12.55 2.85
CA VAL A 153 5.08 -11.52 3.16
C VAL A 153 4.74 -10.71 1.91
N PHE A 154 5.75 -10.14 1.25
CA PHE A 154 5.52 -9.28 0.07
C PHE A 154 4.97 -10.04 -1.14
N ARG A 155 5.34 -11.31 -1.36
CA ARG A 155 4.74 -12.15 -2.41
C ARG A 155 3.27 -12.45 -2.14
N ARG A 156 2.89 -12.61 -0.89
CA ARG A 156 1.49 -12.77 -0.51
C ARG A 156 0.71 -11.50 -0.82
N ILE A 157 1.14 -10.35 -0.30
CA ILE A 157 0.50 -9.06 -0.57
C ILE A 157 0.39 -8.82 -2.07
N HIS A 158 1.49 -8.95 -2.83
CA HIS A 158 1.51 -8.74 -4.27
C HIS A 158 0.47 -9.58 -5.03
N ARG A 159 0.26 -10.84 -4.61
CA ARG A 159 -0.75 -11.72 -5.23
C ARG A 159 -2.16 -11.25 -4.94
N ASP A 160 -2.43 -10.86 -3.72
CA ASP A 160 -3.73 -10.40 -3.28
C ASP A 160 -4.06 -9.04 -3.93
N GLU A 161 -3.10 -8.11 -4.00
CA GLU A 161 -3.21 -6.82 -4.69
C GLU A 161 -3.60 -6.94 -6.16
N ALA A 162 -3.05 -7.91 -6.90
CA ALA A 162 -3.45 -8.15 -8.28
C ALA A 162 -4.94 -8.56 -8.41
N GLY A 163 -5.50 -9.16 -7.37
CA GLY A 163 -6.93 -9.44 -7.24
C GLY A 163 -7.76 -8.19 -6.96
N HIS A 164 -7.26 -7.33 -6.05
CA HIS A 164 -7.89 -6.05 -5.70
C HIS A 164 -7.96 -5.12 -6.91
N VAL A 165 -6.88 -4.97 -7.68
CA VAL A 165 -6.86 -4.22 -8.95
C VAL A 165 -7.94 -4.70 -9.90
N ARG A 166 -8.06 -6.02 -10.11
CA ARG A 166 -9.05 -6.57 -11.05
C ARG A 166 -10.48 -6.27 -10.65
N LEU A 167 -10.79 -6.39 -9.35
CA LEU A 167 -12.12 -6.11 -8.85
C LEU A 167 -12.44 -4.61 -8.92
N SER A 168 -11.57 -3.78 -8.35
CA SER A 168 -11.76 -2.33 -8.26
C SER A 168 -11.92 -1.71 -9.65
N ARG A 169 -11.05 -2.07 -10.63
CA ARG A 169 -11.16 -1.56 -12.00
C ARG A 169 -12.47 -1.96 -12.69
N ARG A 170 -12.95 -3.21 -12.45
CA ARG A 170 -14.20 -3.68 -13.03
C ARG A 170 -15.38 -2.86 -12.53
N ILE A 171 -15.50 -2.72 -11.22
CA ILE A 171 -16.59 -1.95 -10.62
C ILE A 171 -16.47 -0.47 -11.00
N ALA A 172 -15.26 0.09 -11.05
CA ALA A 172 -15.02 1.45 -11.51
C ALA A 172 -15.49 1.66 -12.97
N ALA A 173 -15.24 0.69 -13.86
CA ALA A 173 -15.67 0.77 -15.26
C ALA A 173 -17.20 0.63 -15.42
N GLU A 174 -17.86 -0.09 -14.52
CA GLU A 174 -19.32 -0.27 -14.51
C GLU A 174 -20.06 0.96 -13.92
N LEU A 175 -19.52 1.57 -12.88
CA LEU A 175 -20.18 2.65 -12.12
C LEU A 175 -19.61 4.04 -12.39
N GLY A 176 -18.34 4.13 -12.78
CA GLY A 176 -17.63 5.40 -12.91
C GLY A 176 -17.91 6.11 -14.24
N GLN A 177 -17.65 7.41 -14.22
CA GLN A 177 -17.71 8.23 -15.43
C GLN A 177 -16.41 8.04 -16.23
N ARG A 178 -16.48 7.35 -17.35
CA ARG A 178 -15.31 6.93 -18.17
C ARG A 178 -14.38 8.09 -18.53
N GLU A 179 -14.94 9.26 -18.80
CA GLU A 179 -14.18 10.46 -19.18
C GLU A 179 -13.29 11.00 -18.05
N VAL A 180 -13.64 10.73 -16.79
CA VAL A 180 -12.98 11.27 -15.59
C VAL A 180 -12.05 10.23 -14.94
N ILE A 181 -12.31 8.94 -15.15
CA ILE A 181 -11.56 7.82 -14.53
C ILE A 181 -10.05 7.98 -14.74
N GLY A 182 -9.62 8.30 -15.97
CA GLY A 182 -8.21 8.46 -16.32
C GLY A 182 -7.51 9.54 -15.50
N ALA A 183 -8.14 10.71 -15.39
CA ALA A 183 -7.59 11.85 -14.64
C ALA A 183 -7.53 11.57 -13.13
N VAL A 184 -8.55 10.92 -12.58
CA VAL A 184 -8.59 10.53 -11.16
C VAL A 184 -7.49 9.51 -10.85
N ALA A 185 -7.31 8.51 -11.72
CA ALA A 185 -6.26 7.50 -11.60
C ALA A 185 -4.85 8.12 -11.68
N GLU A 186 -4.63 9.03 -12.61
CA GLU A 186 -3.36 9.75 -12.77
C GLU A 186 -3.06 10.59 -11.52
N ASN A 187 -4.00 11.37 -11.04
CA ASN A 187 -3.86 12.17 -9.83
C ASN A 187 -3.51 11.32 -8.60
N ALA A 188 -4.14 10.15 -8.43
CA ALA A 188 -3.84 9.23 -7.34
C ALA A 188 -2.38 8.73 -7.42
N ARG A 189 -1.90 8.37 -8.62
CA ARG A 189 -0.52 7.88 -8.81
C ARG A 189 0.52 8.98 -8.63
N LEU A 190 0.30 10.18 -9.17
CA LEU A 190 1.19 11.32 -8.97
C LEU A 190 1.26 11.73 -7.49
N GLY A 191 0.13 11.69 -6.78
CA GLY A 191 0.08 11.92 -5.35
C GLY A 191 0.91 10.87 -4.57
N LEU A 192 0.82 9.59 -4.95
CA LEU A 192 1.64 8.53 -4.36
C LEU A 192 3.14 8.77 -4.62
N VAL A 193 3.54 9.13 -5.85
CA VAL A 193 4.93 9.47 -6.17
C VAL A 193 5.43 10.61 -5.29
N SER A 194 4.63 11.66 -5.09
CA SER A 194 5.00 12.79 -4.22
C SER A 194 5.29 12.37 -2.77
N VAL A 195 4.55 11.38 -2.26
CA VAL A 195 4.79 10.82 -0.92
C VAL A 195 6.04 9.93 -0.91
N LEU A 196 6.19 9.05 -1.91
CA LEU A 196 7.29 8.09 -2.00
C LEU A 196 8.64 8.75 -2.30
N ALA A 197 8.67 9.89 -2.99
CA ALA A 197 9.89 10.62 -3.32
C ALA A 197 10.74 10.93 -2.07
N ARG A 198 10.11 11.07 -0.92
CA ARG A 198 10.79 11.26 0.38
C ARG A 198 11.53 9.99 0.87
N ARG A 199 11.30 8.85 0.23
CA ARG A 199 11.86 7.53 0.58
C ARG A 199 12.73 6.96 -0.54
N GLY A 200 13.16 7.79 -1.51
CA GLY A 200 14.01 7.36 -2.61
C GLY A 200 15.26 6.62 -2.13
N ALA A 201 16.00 7.20 -1.18
CA ALA A 201 17.20 6.58 -0.62
C ALA A 201 16.93 5.19 0.00
N ALA A 202 15.74 4.96 0.58
CA ALA A 202 15.39 3.66 1.12
C ALA A 202 15.18 2.61 0.01
N PHE A 203 14.58 3.00 -1.12
CA PHE A 203 14.51 2.11 -2.31
C PHE A 203 15.89 1.78 -2.85
N ASP A 204 16.77 2.78 -3.01
CA ASP A 204 18.13 2.61 -3.51
C ASP A 204 18.94 1.67 -2.59
N SER A 205 18.80 1.80 -1.27
CA SER A 205 19.46 0.93 -0.28
C SER A 205 18.99 -0.54 -0.37
N LEU A 206 17.77 -0.77 -0.88
CA LEU A 206 17.24 -2.10 -1.16
C LEU A 206 17.53 -2.59 -2.59
N GLY A 207 18.33 -1.83 -3.34
CA GLY A 207 18.76 -2.15 -4.70
C GLY A 207 17.77 -1.77 -5.80
N VAL A 208 16.74 -0.97 -5.50
CA VAL A 208 15.75 -0.52 -6.46
C VAL A 208 16.06 0.93 -6.86
N ASP A 209 16.28 1.18 -8.13
CA ASP A 209 16.43 2.53 -8.70
C ASP A 209 15.12 3.32 -8.47
N ALA A 210 15.16 4.21 -7.48
CA ALA A 210 13.99 4.97 -7.03
C ALA A 210 13.46 5.90 -8.13
N GLU A 211 14.32 6.59 -8.87
CA GLU A 211 13.92 7.54 -9.91
C GLU A 211 13.17 6.81 -11.04
N ARG A 212 13.73 5.71 -11.51
CA ARG A 212 13.11 4.87 -12.55
C ARG A 212 11.80 4.27 -12.08
N LEU A 213 11.73 3.83 -10.81
CA LEU A 213 10.51 3.31 -10.22
C LEU A 213 9.42 4.39 -10.17
N PHE A 214 9.74 5.60 -9.72
CA PHE A 214 8.76 6.69 -9.59
C PHE A 214 8.22 7.17 -10.93
N VAL A 215 9.05 7.21 -11.98
CA VAL A 215 8.59 7.45 -13.35
C VAL A 215 7.57 6.40 -13.80
N ARG A 216 7.79 5.11 -13.48
CA ARG A 216 6.85 4.04 -13.81
C ARG A 216 5.57 4.13 -12.99
N ILE A 217 5.67 4.43 -11.71
CA ILE A 217 4.50 4.60 -10.81
C ILE A 217 3.65 5.78 -11.29
N GLY A 218 4.23 6.90 -11.67
CA GLY A 218 3.49 8.10 -12.09
C GLY A 218 2.63 7.89 -13.34
N ARG A 219 2.90 6.86 -14.14
CA ARG A 219 2.14 6.56 -15.37
C ARG A 219 1.02 5.55 -15.09
N VAL A 220 -0.19 5.88 -15.49
CA VAL A 220 -1.30 4.91 -15.49
C VAL A 220 -1.00 3.84 -16.55
N PRO A 221 -1.02 2.53 -16.21
CA PRO A 221 -0.77 1.48 -17.19
C PRO A 221 -1.80 1.50 -18.32
N ASN A 222 -1.32 1.34 -19.56
CA ASN A 222 -2.22 1.17 -20.71
C ASN A 222 -3.13 -0.03 -20.44
N GLY A 223 -4.43 0.14 -20.66
CA GLY A 223 -5.43 -0.92 -20.46
C GLY A 223 -5.90 -1.12 -19.02
N LEU A 224 -5.47 -0.30 -18.05
CA LEU A 224 -5.99 -0.43 -16.68
C LEU A 224 -7.52 -0.25 -16.63
N PHE A 225 -8.07 0.67 -17.45
CA PHE A 225 -9.52 0.96 -17.52
C PHE A 225 -10.10 0.78 -18.94
N GLN A 226 -9.44 0.02 -19.80
CA GLN A 226 -9.93 -0.34 -21.14
C GLN A 226 -10.64 -1.68 -21.13
#